data_ee035c3ed99aefc406a14dad5f90952d
#
_entry.id   ee035c3ed99aefc406a14dad5f90952d
#
_cell.length_a   1.000
_cell.length_b   1.000
_cell.length_c   1.000
_cell.angle_alpha   90.00
_cell.angle_beta   90.00
_cell.angle_gamma   90.00
#
_symmetry.space_group_name_H-M   'P 1'
#
loop_
_entity.id
_entity.type
_entity.pdbx_description
1 polymer ?
#
loop_
_entity_poly.entity_id
_entity_poly.type
_entity_poly.pdbx_seq_one_letter_code
_entity_poly.pdbx_strand_id
1 'polypeptide(L)'
;MYRTIVAMRFRALWRRIGADEFDLAVAQAAPGMRFTFVGDIPLGTSVTGTDALRAWFRQLDELFPGIHLELQDVIVKGWPWNTTVAARLHITAELQDETAYQNHAVQWVRMRWFKMTDDWVIEDTVALAAACSVQSAARISPERKTG
;
A
#
# COMPACT_ATOMS: atom_id res chain seq x y z
N MET A 1 -12.56 18.29 16.07
CA MET A 1 -12.32 17.08 16.88
C MET A 1 -12.40 15.78 16.07
N TYR A 2 -13.45 15.55 15.28
CA TYR A 2 -13.60 14.35 14.45
C TYR A 2 -12.41 14.10 13.52
N ARG A 3 -11.99 15.12 12.75
CA ARG A 3 -10.87 15.01 11.81
C ARG A 3 -9.56 14.66 12.50
N THR A 4 -9.34 15.19 13.68
CA THR A 4 -8.16 14.88 14.51
C THR A 4 -8.18 13.40 14.94
N ILE A 5 -9.34 12.89 15.33
CA ILE A 5 -9.50 11.48 15.70
C ILE A 5 -9.20 10.57 14.51
N VAL A 6 -9.73 10.90 13.34
CA VAL A 6 -9.47 10.13 12.11
C VAL A 6 -7.97 10.15 11.77
N ALA A 7 -7.33 11.32 11.83
CA ALA A 7 -5.90 11.45 11.58
C ALA A 7 -5.06 10.62 12.56
N MET A 8 -5.40 10.65 13.86
CA MET A 8 -4.73 9.86 14.89
C MET A 8 -4.87 8.36 14.64
N ARG A 9 -6.08 7.89 14.32
CA ARG A 9 -6.35 6.48 14.00
C ARG A 9 -5.60 6.04 12.75
N PHE A 10 -5.56 6.89 11.73
CA PHE A 10 -4.86 6.63 10.49
C PHE A 10 -3.34 6.50 10.72
N ARG A 11 -2.76 7.41 11.52
CA ARG A 11 -1.33 7.33 11.89
C ARG A 11 -1.01 6.07 12.70
N ALA A 12 -1.87 5.72 13.64
CA ALA A 12 -1.70 4.51 14.46
C ALA A 12 -1.77 3.25 13.59
N LEU A 13 -2.71 3.19 12.65
CA LEU A 13 -2.85 2.09 11.71
C LEU A 13 -1.60 1.94 10.84
N TRP A 14 -1.11 3.02 10.26
CA TRP A 14 0.07 2.98 9.39
C TRP A 14 1.34 2.56 10.13
N ARG A 15 1.50 2.93 11.40
CA ARG A 15 2.63 2.44 12.21
C ARG A 15 2.63 0.91 12.34
N ARG A 16 1.47 0.31 12.46
CA ARG A 16 1.32 -1.15 12.54
C ARG A 16 1.47 -1.83 11.19
N ILE A 17 0.92 -1.23 10.12
CA ILE A 17 1.11 -1.73 8.75
C ILE A 17 2.59 -1.69 8.36
N GLY A 18 3.30 -0.63 8.73
CA GLY A 18 4.74 -0.52 8.51
C GLY A 18 5.55 -1.65 9.17
N ALA A 19 4.97 -2.37 10.12
CA ALA A 19 5.52 -3.56 10.76
C ALA A 19 4.93 -4.88 10.20
N ASP A 20 4.50 -4.90 8.95
CA ASP A 20 3.97 -6.07 8.21
C ASP A 20 2.60 -6.58 8.68
N GLU A 21 1.82 -5.77 9.36
CA GLU A 21 0.46 -6.14 9.79
C GLU A 21 -0.61 -5.71 8.76
N PHE A 22 -0.51 -6.20 7.52
CA PHE A 22 -1.41 -5.83 6.41
C PHE A 22 -2.88 -6.19 6.65
N ASP A 23 -3.16 -7.22 7.43
CA ASP A 23 -4.54 -7.62 7.77
C ASP A 23 -5.31 -6.50 8.48
N LEU A 24 -4.63 -5.59 9.16
CA LEU A 24 -5.25 -4.44 9.79
C LEU A 24 -5.84 -3.47 8.76
N ALA A 25 -5.17 -3.29 7.63
CA ALA A 25 -5.69 -2.45 6.54
C ALA A 25 -6.95 -3.07 5.95
N VAL A 26 -6.96 -4.38 5.75
CA VAL A 26 -8.13 -5.12 5.24
C VAL A 26 -9.30 -5.02 6.22
N ALA A 27 -9.03 -5.07 7.52
CA ALA A 27 -10.06 -4.95 8.56
C ALA A 27 -10.75 -3.57 8.57
N GLN A 28 -10.08 -2.53 8.07
CA GLN A 28 -10.67 -1.18 7.95
C GLN A 28 -11.51 -0.99 6.69
N ALA A 29 -11.46 -1.92 5.75
CA ALA A 29 -12.20 -1.83 4.50
C ALA A 29 -13.67 -2.20 4.68
N ALA A 30 -14.56 -1.40 4.06
CA ALA A 30 -15.96 -1.78 3.94
C ALA A 30 -16.12 -2.94 2.95
N PRO A 31 -17.12 -3.81 3.11
CA PRO A 31 -17.46 -4.79 2.08
C PRO A 31 -17.70 -4.08 0.74
N GLY A 32 -17.15 -4.56 -0.33
CA GLY A 32 -17.30 -3.95 -1.65
C GLY A 32 -16.49 -2.67 -1.87
N MET A 33 -15.50 -2.38 -1.01
CA MET A 33 -14.59 -1.25 -1.20
C MET A 33 -13.84 -1.40 -2.53
N ARG A 34 -13.52 -0.26 -3.15
CA ARG A 34 -12.69 -0.23 -4.36
C ARG A 34 -11.25 0.09 -3.98
N PHE A 35 -10.32 -0.69 -4.51
CA PHE A 35 -8.89 -0.44 -4.41
C PHE A 35 -8.31 -0.21 -5.80
N THR A 36 -7.59 0.91 -5.98
CA THR A 36 -6.89 1.23 -7.22
C THR A 36 -5.43 1.55 -6.92
N PHE A 37 -4.55 0.83 -7.57
CA PHE A 37 -3.13 1.13 -7.60
C PHE A 37 -2.78 1.54 -9.03
N VAL A 38 -2.46 2.83 -9.22
CA VAL A 38 -2.32 3.43 -10.54
C VAL A 38 -1.01 3.03 -11.20
N GLY A 39 -1.08 2.58 -12.44
CA GLY A 39 0.08 2.36 -13.30
C GLY A 39 0.02 1.06 -14.10
N ASP A 40 0.72 1.05 -15.21
CA ASP A 40 0.91 -0.14 -16.06
C ASP A 40 2.16 -0.89 -15.57
N ILE A 41 2.03 -1.52 -14.44
CA ILE A 41 3.07 -2.24 -13.69
C ILE A 41 2.45 -3.49 -13.07
N PRO A 42 3.26 -4.48 -12.63
CA PRO A 42 2.71 -5.73 -12.06
C PRO A 42 1.77 -5.54 -10.87
N LEU A 43 1.96 -4.50 -10.06
CA LEU A 43 1.11 -4.18 -8.92
C LEU A 43 -0.08 -3.28 -9.28
N GLY A 44 -0.13 -2.76 -10.51
CA GLY A 44 -1.23 -1.91 -10.98
C GLY A 44 -2.52 -2.69 -11.08
N THR A 45 -3.60 -2.13 -10.53
CA THR A 45 -4.90 -2.80 -10.49
C THR A 45 -6.03 -1.83 -10.17
N SER A 46 -7.25 -2.24 -10.50
CA SER A 46 -8.48 -1.65 -9.95
C SER A 46 -9.43 -2.79 -9.65
N VAL A 47 -9.62 -3.08 -8.37
CA VAL A 47 -10.37 -4.24 -7.89
C VAL A 47 -11.38 -3.83 -6.83
N THR A 48 -12.33 -4.70 -6.56
CA THR A 48 -13.41 -4.48 -5.59
C THR A 48 -13.43 -5.62 -4.58
N GLY A 49 -13.62 -5.29 -3.31
CA GLY A 49 -13.80 -6.25 -2.23
C GLY A 49 -12.54 -6.52 -1.41
N THR A 50 -12.77 -7.00 -0.20
CA THR A 50 -11.71 -7.25 0.77
C THR A 50 -10.80 -8.42 0.39
N ASP A 51 -11.33 -9.44 -0.27
CA ASP A 51 -10.53 -10.59 -0.72
C ASP A 51 -9.52 -10.17 -1.80
N ALA A 52 -9.94 -9.31 -2.74
CA ALA A 52 -9.05 -8.77 -3.76
C ALA A 52 -7.96 -7.88 -3.14
N LEU A 53 -8.31 -7.06 -2.14
CA LEU A 53 -7.35 -6.24 -1.41
C LEU A 53 -6.34 -7.12 -0.66
N ARG A 54 -6.79 -8.16 0.01
CA ARG A 54 -5.92 -9.12 0.70
C ARG A 54 -4.96 -9.82 -0.27
N ALA A 55 -5.45 -10.21 -1.44
CA ALA A 55 -4.64 -10.82 -2.49
C ALA A 55 -3.56 -9.86 -3.00
N TRP A 56 -3.89 -8.57 -3.15
CA TRP A 56 -2.93 -7.56 -3.55
C TRP A 56 -1.81 -7.37 -2.51
N PHE A 57 -2.15 -7.29 -1.22
CA PHE A 57 -1.14 -7.20 -0.16
C PHE A 57 -0.25 -8.44 -0.12
N ARG A 58 -0.80 -9.61 -0.38
CA ARG A 58 -0.03 -10.85 -0.47
C ARG A 58 0.96 -10.81 -1.62
N GLN A 59 0.54 -10.31 -2.77
CA GLN A 59 1.42 -10.09 -3.93
C GLN A 59 2.53 -9.08 -3.61
N LEU A 60 2.20 -7.99 -2.93
CA LEU A 60 3.18 -7.00 -2.50
C LEU A 60 4.24 -7.61 -1.58
N ASP A 61 3.82 -8.39 -0.58
CA ASP A 61 4.71 -9.03 0.37
C ASP A 61 5.61 -10.09 -0.29
N GLU A 62 5.08 -10.85 -1.23
CA GLU A 62 5.85 -11.82 -2.01
C GLU A 62 6.89 -11.15 -2.91
N LEU A 63 6.54 -10.03 -3.52
CA LEU A 63 7.42 -9.30 -4.44
C LEU A 63 8.49 -8.48 -3.69
N PHE A 64 8.11 -7.87 -2.58
CA PHE A 64 9.00 -7.05 -1.75
C PHE A 64 8.97 -7.52 -0.30
N PRO A 65 9.61 -8.66 0.03
CA PRO A 65 9.68 -9.11 1.43
C PRO A 65 10.35 -8.05 2.30
N GLY A 66 9.77 -7.76 3.45
CA GLY A 66 10.31 -6.77 4.38
C GLY A 66 10.16 -5.32 3.94
N ILE A 67 9.27 -5.03 2.99
CA ILE A 67 8.95 -3.65 2.60
C ILE A 67 8.50 -2.85 3.82
N HIS A 68 9.00 -1.62 3.93
CA HIS A 68 8.66 -0.70 5.00
C HIS A 68 7.88 0.49 4.44
N LEU A 69 6.71 0.75 5.01
CA LEU A 69 5.82 1.84 4.62
C LEU A 69 5.71 2.82 5.79
N GLU A 70 6.09 4.07 5.56
CA GLU A 70 6.08 5.11 6.58
C GLU A 70 5.14 6.24 6.17
N LEU A 71 4.16 6.54 7.02
CA LEU A 71 3.28 7.69 6.83
C LEU A 71 4.04 8.97 7.20
N GLN A 72 4.21 9.88 6.25
CA GLN A 72 4.89 11.15 6.45
C GLN A 72 3.94 12.29 6.76
N ASP A 73 2.78 12.31 6.12
CA ASP A 73 1.78 13.36 6.33
C ASP A 73 0.39 12.84 6.04
N VAL A 74 -0.60 13.44 6.68
CA VAL A 74 -2.01 13.07 6.50
C VAL A 74 -2.90 14.29 6.65
N ILE A 75 -3.83 14.44 5.72
CA ILE A 75 -4.86 15.49 5.73
C ILE A 75 -6.23 14.82 5.71
N VAL A 76 -7.11 15.28 6.59
CA VAL A 76 -8.47 14.75 6.70
C VAL A 76 -9.47 15.86 6.44
N LYS A 77 -10.44 15.58 5.58
CA LYS A 77 -11.53 16.48 5.24
C LYS A 77 -12.88 15.78 5.37
N GLY A 78 -13.88 16.51 5.77
CA GLY A 78 -15.27 16.04 5.75
C GLY A 78 -15.80 15.64 7.12
N TRP A 79 -16.80 14.78 7.10
CA TRP A 79 -17.64 14.39 8.23
C TRP A 79 -17.76 12.86 8.31
N PRO A 80 -18.27 12.28 9.40
CA PRO A 80 -18.31 10.82 9.57
C PRO A 80 -18.97 10.05 8.41
N TRP A 81 -20.00 10.61 7.79
CA TRP A 81 -20.70 9.99 6.66
C TRP A 81 -20.03 10.21 5.31
N ASN A 82 -19.03 11.10 5.24
CA ASN A 82 -18.28 11.39 4.02
C ASN A 82 -16.93 12.00 4.38
N THR A 83 -15.93 11.16 4.56
CA THR A 83 -14.57 11.55 4.94
C THR A 83 -13.62 11.29 3.78
N THR A 84 -12.73 12.24 3.51
CA THR A 84 -11.61 12.05 2.60
C THR A 84 -10.30 12.19 3.37
N VAL A 85 -9.40 11.23 3.19
CA VAL A 85 -8.06 11.25 3.75
C VAL A 85 -7.05 11.26 2.63
N ALA A 86 -6.17 12.25 2.62
CA ALA A 86 -5.01 12.29 1.75
C ALA A 86 -3.76 12.01 2.58
N ALA A 87 -2.96 11.05 2.15
CA ALA A 87 -1.76 10.63 2.87
C ALA A 87 -0.56 10.60 1.95
N ARG A 88 0.60 10.98 2.49
CA ARG A 88 1.88 10.86 1.81
C ARG A 88 2.72 9.81 2.53
N LEU A 89 3.22 8.86 1.77
CA LEU A 89 3.97 7.72 2.27
C LEU A 89 5.39 7.73 1.72
N HIS A 90 6.33 7.28 2.53
CA HIS A 90 7.68 6.94 2.12
C HIS A 90 7.85 5.42 2.18
N ILE A 91 8.37 4.84 1.12
CA ILE A 91 8.50 3.40 0.97
C ILE A 91 9.97 3.07 0.84
N THR A 92 10.42 2.09 1.61
CA THR A 92 11.78 1.56 1.53
C THR A 92 11.76 0.04 1.49
N ALA A 93 12.71 -0.52 0.77
CA ALA A 93 12.93 -1.97 0.72
C ALA A 93 14.37 -2.25 0.33
N GLU A 94 14.85 -3.43 0.66
CA GLU A 94 16.08 -3.97 0.11
C GLU A 94 15.72 -4.94 -1.01
N LEU A 95 16.26 -4.72 -2.21
CA LEU A 95 16.00 -5.57 -3.36
C LEU A 95 16.89 -6.82 -3.33
N GLN A 96 16.53 -7.82 -4.13
CA GLN A 96 17.25 -9.09 -4.19
C GLN A 96 18.69 -8.96 -4.70
N ASP A 97 19.03 -7.88 -5.41
CA ASP A 97 20.39 -7.53 -5.83
C ASP A 97 21.14 -6.72 -4.77
N GLU A 98 20.61 -6.64 -3.54
CA GLU A 98 21.15 -5.90 -2.40
C GLU A 98 21.15 -4.37 -2.56
N THR A 99 20.51 -3.84 -3.61
CA THR A 99 20.34 -2.39 -3.75
C THR A 99 19.20 -1.89 -2.88
N ALA A 100 19.32 -0.64 -2.41
CA ALA A 100 18.25 0.02 -1.66
C ALA A 100 17.20 0.58 -2.63
N TYR A 101 15.94 0.34 -2.30
CA TYR A 101 14.80 0.90 -3.00
C TYR A 101 14.13 1.96 -2.14
N GLN A 102 13.86 3.11 -2.73
CA GLN A 102 13.09 4.19 -2.10
C GLN A 102 12.05 4.71 -3.08
N ASN A 103 10.86 4.99 -2.57
CA ASN A 103 9.79 5.59 -3.35
C ASN A 103 8.87 6.43 -2.47
N HIS A 104 8.05 7.25 -3.10
CA HIS A 104 7.01 8.02 -2.46
C HIS A 104 5.67 7.66 -3.07
N ALA A 105 4.65 7.59 -2.23
CA ALA A 105 3.28 7.34 -2.66
C ALA A 105 2.34 8.41 -2.10
N VAL A 106 1.30 8.68 -2.84
CA VAL A 106 0.15 9.44 -2.38
C VAL A 106 -1.05 8.51 -2.35
N GLN A 107 -1.73 8.50 -1.23
CA GLN A 107 -2.94 7.70 -1.03
C GLN A 107 -4.13 8.64 -0.86
N TRP A 108 -5.22 8.34 -1.57
CA TRP A 108 -6.46 9.07 -1.47
C TRP A 108 -7.55 8.10 -1.03
N VAL A 109 -8.04 8.27 0.22
CA VAL A 109 -8.97 7.33 0.84
C VAL A 109 -10.31 8.02 1.06
N ARG A 110 -11.40 7.36 0.69
CA ARG A 110 -12.73 7.77 1.08
C ARG A 110 -13.27 6.82 2.14
N MET A 111 -13.91 7.39 3.15
CA MET A 111 -14.42 6.64 4.29
C MET A 111 -15.86 7.06 4.60
N ARG A 112 -16.63 6.11 5.09
CA ARG A 112 -17.94 6.35 5.68
C ARG A 112 -18.02 5.60 7.01
N TRP A 113 -18.34 6.32 8.07
CA TRP A 113 -18.48 5.75 9.41
C TRP A 113 -17.24 4.92 9.80
N PHE A 114 -16.07 5.49 9.60
CA PHE A 114 -14.76 4.89 9.90
C PHE A 114 -14.40 3.65 9.07
N LYS A 115 -15.15 3.35 8.02
CA LYS A 115 -14.82 2.26 7.08
C LYS A 115 -14.39 2.82 5.74
N MET A 116 -13.34 2.26 5.19
CA MET A 116 -12.77 2.64 3.91
C MET A 116 -13.65 2.11 2.77
N THR A 117 -14.17 3.01 1.93
CA THR A 117 -15.01 2.66 0.78
C THR A 117 -14.27 2.74 -0.53
N ASP A 118 -13.21 3.55 -0.60
CA ASP A 118 -12.36 3.70 -1.77
C ASP A 118 -10.93 4.00 -1.30
N ASP A 119 -9.97 3.35 -1.91
CA ASP A 119 -8.54 3.55 -1.68
C ASP A 119 -7.84 3.67 -3.02
N TRP A 120 -7.29 4.84 -3.30
CA TRP A 120 -6.62 5.15 -4.56
C TRP A 120 -5.18 5.55 -4.27
N VAL A 121 -4.22 4.81 -4.85
CA VAL A 121 -2.79 4.98 -4.56
C VAL A 121 -2.03 5.21 -5.86
N ILE A 122 -1.12 6.20 -5.84
CA ILE A 122 -0.17 6.44 -6.91
C ILE A 122 1.25 6.55 -6.34
N GLU A 123 2.20 5.91 -7.01
CA GLU A 123 3.63 6.02 -6.73
C GLU A 123 4.38 6.51 -7.97
N ASP A 124 5.68 6.77 -7.81
CA ASP A 124 6.56 6.87 -8.97
C ASP A 124 6.66 5.49 -9.64
N THR A 125 5.95 5.34 -10.75
CA THR A 125 5.83 4.07 -11.44
C THR A 125 7.10 3.68 -12.20
N VAL A 126 7.95 4.63 -12.57
CA VAL A 126 9.25 4.35 -13.22
C VAL A 126 10.18 3.66 -12.23
N ALA A 127 10.30 4.19 -11.02
CA ALA A 127 11.10 3.59 -9.96
C ALA A 127 10.56 2.21 -9.55
N LEU A 128 9.24 2.11 -9.41
CA LEU A 128 8.58 0.86 -9.04
C LEU A 128 8.73 -0.22 -10.12
N ALA A 129 8.57 0.14 -11.39
CA ALA A 129 8.74 -0.79 -12.51
C ALA A 129 10.17 -1.34 -12.56
N ALA A 130 11.18 -0.51 -12.34
CA ALA A 130 12.58 -0.93 -12.28
C ALA A 130 12.82 -1.90 -11.12
N ALA A 131 12.27 -1.62 -9.93
CA ALA A 131 12.36 -2.49 -8.77
C ALA A 131 11.66 -3.83 -9.00
N CYS A 132 10.47 -3.82 -9.60
CA CYS A 132 9.75 -5.04 -9.97
C CYS A 132 10.54 -5.92 -10.92
N SER A 133 11.27 -5.33 -11.87
CA SER A 133 12.12 -6.06 -12.81
C SER A 133 13.27 -6.77 -12.10
N VAL A 134 13.91 -6.11 -11.13
CA VAL A 134 14.97 -6.72 -10.30
C VAL A 134 14.42 -7.91 -9.50
N GLN A 135 13.27 -7.74 -8.86
CA GLN A 135 12.66 -8.78 -8.03
C GLN A 135 12.17 -9.97 -8.86
N SER A 136 11.62 -9.72 -10.05
CA SER A 136 11.17 -10.78 -10.96
C SER A 136 12.33 -11.58 -11.53
N ALA A 137 13.45 -10.95 -11.89
CA ALA A 137 14.65 -11.61 -12.37
C ALA A 137 15.25 -12.51 -11.28
N ALA A 138 15.26 -12.07 -10.01
CA ALA A 138 15.73 -12.86 -8.89
C ALA A 138 14.88 -14.12 -8.63
N ARG A 139 13.57 -14.07 -8.92
CA ARG A 139 12.66 -15.23 -8.81
C ARG A 139 12.93 -16.31 -9.87
N ILE A 140 13.46 -15.93 -11.03
CA ILE A 140 13.78 -16.84 -12.12
C ILE A 140 15.17 -17.48 -11.92
N SER A 141 16.05 -16.86 -11.16
CA SER A 141 17.46 -17.26 -11.00
C SER A 141 17.75 -18.37 -9.96
N PRO A 142 16.87 -18.79 -9.03
CA PRO A 142 17.22 -19.79 -8.03
C PRO A 142 17.59 -21.18 -8.63
N GLU A 143 17.10 -21.49 -9.82
CA GLU A 143 17.35 -22.78 -10.45
C GLU A 143 18.74 -22.92 -11.11
N ARG A 144 19.50 -21.81 -11.21
CA ARG A 144 20.84 -21.84 -11.83
C ARG A 144 22.00 -21.98 -10.83
N LYS A 145 21.72 -21.99 -9.53
CA LYS A 145 22.77 -22.11 -8.49
C LYS A 145 22.97 -23.51 -7.96
N THR A 146 22.26 -24.50 -8.45
CA THR A 146 22.43 -25.92 -8.13
C THR A 146 22.98 -26.69 -9.31
N GLY A 147 24.14 -26.29 -9.75
CA GLY A 147 24.89 -27.03 -10.78
C GLY A 147 26.36 -27.06 -10.46
#